data_762d02bc83ef224fe19440594761771e
#
_entry.id   762d02bc83ef224fe19440594761771e
#
_cell.length_a   1.000
_cell.length_b   1.000
_cell.length_c   1.000
_cell.angle_alpha   90.00
_cell.angle_beta   90.00
_cell.angle_gamma   90.00
#
_symmetry.space_group_name_H-M   'P 1'
#
loop_
_entity.id
_entity.type
_entity.pdbx_description
1 polymer ?
#
loop_
_entity_poly.entity_id
_entity_poly.type
_entity_poly.pdbx_seq_one_letter_code
_entity_poly.pdbx_strand_id
1 'polypeptide(L)'
;MEANLFIAAFSGFIGAIILTLLIYLLKIFGQDLDIPFLIGSRFIDINKRSQVYAAGILLHLLIGAGWGVLYVFLLTAMVVTPNWPAGILWGFGHGIFVGSMMGIIADTHPYIGDDQPIKNPGILGSEWGTLMPYWILALHIIFGVCTLSIYDL
;
A
#
# COMPACT_ATOMS: atom_id res chain seq x y z
N MET A 1 -25.47 -10.48 -4.57
CA MET A 1 -24.28 -11.20 -4.05
C MET A 1 -24.00 -10.66 -2.67
N GLU A 2 -23.88 -11.51 -1.65
CA GLU A 2 -23.51 -11.03 -0.30
C GLU A 2 -21.99 -11.00 -0.16
N ALA A 3 -21.47 -9.88 0.35
CA ALA A 3 -20.04 -9.73 0.57
C ALA A 3 -19.60 -10.50 1.83
N ASN A 4 -18.64 -11.41 1.71
CA ASN A 4 -18.01 -12.02 2.87
C ASN A 4 -16.85 -11.12 3.35
N LEU A 5 -17.11 -10.27 4.35
CA LEU A 5 -16.15 -9.28 4.83
C LEU A 5 -14.93 -9.92 5.52
N PHE A 6 -15.08 -11.11 6.10
CA PHE A 6 -13.94 -11.81 6.71
C PHE A 6 -12.97 -12.30 5.64
N ILE A 7 -13.47 -12.96 4.58
CA ILE A 7 -12.63 -13.38 3.45
C ILE A 7 -12.03 -12.16 2.77
N ALA A 8 -12.78 -11.06 2.60
CA ALA A 8 -12.27 -9.82 2.03
C ALA A 8 -11.10 -9.22 2.84
N ALA A 9 -11.24 -9.16 4.17
CA ALA A 9 -10.15 -8.70 5.04
C ALA A 9 -8.92 -9.63 4.96
N PHE A 10 -9.14 -10.94 5.00
CA PHE A 10 -8.08 -11.94 4.88
C PHE A 10 -7.36 -11.82 3.54
N SER A 11 -8.09 -11.70 2.44
CA SER A 11 -7.51 -11.54 1.10
C SER A 11 -6.66 -10.27 0.98
N GLY A 12 -7.15 -9.15 1.51
CA GLY A 12 -6.41 -7.90 1.55
C GLY A 12 -5.16 -7.97 2.45
N PHE A 13 -5.24 -8.69 3.57
CA PHE A 13 -4.10 -8.94 4.45
C PHE A 13 -3.00 -9.74 3.72
N ILE A 14 -3.36 -10.83 3.03
CA ILE A 14 -2.41 -11.61 2.23
C ILE A 14 -1.86 -10.77 1.06
N GLY A 15 -2.72 -10.01 0.37
CA GLY A 15 -2.28 -9.07 -0.67
C GLY A 15 -1.23 -8.07 -0.16
N ALA A 16 -1.40 -7.55 1.06
CA ALA A 16 -0.44 -6.65 1.68
C ALA A 16 0.87 -7.34 2.09
N ILE A 17 0.84 -8.62 2.49
CA ILE A 17 2.06 -9.42 2.70
C ILE A 17 2.85 -9.51 1.39
N ILE A 18 2.20 -9.89 0.30
CA ILE A 18 2.83 -10.00 -1.01
C ILE A 18 3.42 -8.65 -1.42
N LEU A 19 2.65 -7.56 -1.25
CA LEU A 19 3.11 -6.21 -1.55
C LEU A 19 4.34 -5.83 -0.74
N THR A 20 4.34 -6.11 0.57
CA THR A 20 5.48 -5.83 1.46
C THR A 20 6.73 -6.58 1.02
N LEU A 21 6.59 -7.86 0.66
CA LEU A 21 7.71 -8.66 0.15
C LEU A 21 8.27 -8.10 -1.16
N LEU A 22 7.41 -7.65 -2.07
CA LEU A 22 7.82 -7.02 -3.32
C LEU A 22 8.53 -5.68 -3.09
N ILE A 23 8.09 -4.88 -2.13
CA ILE A 23 8.77 -3.64 -1.72
C ILE A 23 10.21 -3.94 -1.28
N TYR A 24 10.40 -4.95 -0.42
CA TYR A 24 11.75 -5.34 0.01
C TYR A 24 12.59 -5.95 -1.13
N LEU A 25 11.96 -6.67 -2.05
CA LEU A 25 12.64 -7.16 -3.24
C LEU A 25 13.12 -5.99 -4.13
N LEU A 26 12.28 -5.00 -4.37
CA LEU A 26 12.66 -3.79 -5.13
C LEU A 26 13.82 -3.03 -4.47
N LYS A 27 13.88 -3.01 -3.14
CA LYS A 27 14.99 -2.41 -2.40
C LYS A 27 16.33 -3.11 -2.69
N ILE A 28 16.34 -4.44 -2.88
CA ILE A 28 17.53 -5.19 -3.31
C ILE A 28 18.00 -4.74 -4.70
N PHE A 29 17.08 -4.33 -5.57
CA PHE A 29 17.37 -3.78 -6.89
C PHE A 29 17.63 -2.27 -6.91
N GLY A 30 17.87 -1.66 -5.74
CA GLY A 30 18.23 -0.26 -5.61
C GLY A 30 17.08 0.73 -5.65
N GLN A 31 15.83 0.24 -5.54
CA GLN A 31 14.67 1.13 -5.40
C GLN A 31 14.40 1.37 -3.91
N ASP A 32 14.62 2.59 -3.45
CA ASP A 32 14.46 2.93 -2.02
C ASP A 32 13.00 3.31 -1.68
N LEU A 33 12.14 2.31 -1.76
CA LEU A 33 10.73 2.39 -1.37
C LEU A 33 10.54 1.65 -0.04
N ASP A 34 10.54 2.38 1.08
CA ASP A 34 10.42 1.78 2.42
C ASP A 34 9.12 2.22 3.12
N ILE A 35 8.00 1.77 2.55
CA ILE A 35 6.66 2.12 3.05
C ILE A 35 6.44 1.67 4.51
N PRO A 36 6.83 0.45 4.95
CA PRO A 36 6.70 0.09 6.36
C PRO A 36 7.47 1.03 7.29
N PHE A 37 8.69 1.43 6.91
CA PHE A 37 9.46 2.38 7.70
C PHE A 37 8.78 3.76 7.76
N LEU A 38 8.26 4.23 6.64
CA LEU A 38 7.52 5.48 6.54
C LEU A 38 6.28 5.47 7.44
N ILE A 39 5.46 4.42 7.39
CA ILE A 39 4.26 4.31 8.23
C ILE A 39 4.62 4.23 9.71
N GLY A 40 5.61 3.42 10.08
CA GLY A 40 5.99 3.20 11.47
C GLY A 40 6.63 4.42 12.12
N SER A 41 7.48 5.15 11.38
CA SER A 41 8.13 6.37 11.87
C SER A 41 7.16 7.54 12.08
N ARG A 42 5.94 7.45 11.58
CA ARG A 42 4.88 8.41 11.89
C ARG A 42 4.49 8.42 13.38
N PHE A 43 4.64 7.27 14.05
CA PHE A 43 4.15 7.01 15.41
C PHE A 43 5.26 6.69 16.40
N ILE A 44 6.42 6.27 15.92
CA ILE A 44 7.54 5.79 16.75
C ILE A 44 8.80 6.57 16.39
N ASP A 45 9.59 6.89 17.41
CA ASP A 45 10.89 7.54 17.25
C ASP A 45 11.77 6.77 16.25
N ILE A 46 12.26 7.48 15.23
CA ILE A 46 13.06 6.93 14.12
C ILE A 46 14.34 6.20 14.58
N ASN A 47 14.88 6.55 15.76
CA ASN A 47 16.04 5.89 16.34
C ASN A 47 15.71 4.46 16.85
N LYS A 48 14.43 4.16 17.10
CA LYS A 48 13.95 2.82 17.52
C LYS A 48 13.60 1.96 16.31
N ARG A 49 14.55 1.76 15.39
CA ARG A 49 14.34 1.16 14.07
C ARG A 49 13.54 -0.14 14.08
N SER A 50 13.84 -1.08 15.00
CA SER A 50 13.12 -2.37 15.08
C SER A 50 11.63 -2.18 15.41
N GLN A 51 11.32 -1.24 16.31
CA GLN A 51 9.93 -0.91 16.67
C GLN A 51 9.21 -0.18 15.53
N VAL A 52 9.91 0.72 14.82
CA VAL A 52 9.40 1.41 13.64
C VAL A 52 8.98 0.38 12.58
N TYR A 53 9.86 -0.56 12.24
CA TYR A 53 9.53 -1.62 11.27
C TYR A 53 8.40 -2.53 11.74
N ALA A 54 8.41 -2.97 13.00
CA ALA A 54 7.37 -3.85 13.54
C ALA A 54 5.99 -3.17 13.46
N ALA A 55 5.88 -1.92 13.92
CA ALA A 55 4.64 -1.16 13.85
C ALA A 55 4.25 -0.84 12.41
N GLY A 56 5.20 -0.45 11.58
CA GLY A 56 4.94 -0.11 10.18
C GLY A 56 4.45 -1.30 9.36
N ILE A 57 5.07 -2.48 9.52
CA ILE A 57 4.60 -3.71 8.87
C ILE A 57 3.20 -4.06 9.36
N LEU A 58 2.97 -4.08 10.68
CA LEU A 58 1.65 -4.38 11.23
C LEU A 58 0.58 -3.45 10.69
N LEU A 59 0.82 -2.15 10.72
CA LEU A 59 -0.12 -1.14 10.20
C LEU A 59 -0.34 -1.30 8.68
N HIS A 60 0.71 -1.55 7.91
CA HIS A 60 0.58 -1.79 6.47
C HIS A 60 -0.31 -3.00 6.15
N LEU A 61 -0.16 -4.10 6.90
CA LEU A 61 -0.99 -5.29 6.74
C LEU A 61 -2.45 -5.02 7.14
N LEU A 62 -2.69 -4.29 8.22
CA LEU A 62 -4.04 -3.91 8.66
C LEU A 62 -4.72 -2.95 7.66
N ILE A 63 -3.97 -1.99 7.12
CA ILE A 63 -4.45 -1.11 6.05
C ILE A 63 -4.82 -1.94 4.82
N GLY A 64 -3.99 -2.91 4.43
CA GLY A 64 -4.29 -3.81 3.33
C GLY A 64 -5.55 -4.64 3.56
N ALA A 65 -5.77 -5.16 4.77
CA ALA A 65 -7.01 -5.84 5.14
C ALA A 65 -8.23 -4.91 4.97
N GLY A 66 -8.12 -3.65 5.42
CA GLY A 66 -9.16 -2.63 5.23
C GLY A 66 -9.46 -2.35 3.75
N TRP A 67 -8.43 -2.26 2.92
CA TRP A 67 -8.60 -2.09 1.47
C TRP A 67 -9.26 -3.31 0.81
N GLY A 68 -8.96 -4.53 1.25
CA GLY A 68 -9.64 -5.74 0.78
C GLY A 68 -11.13 -5.68 1.05
N VAL A 69 -11.53 -5.29 2.27
CA VAL A 69 -12.95 -5.07 2.63
C VAL A 69 -13.58 -4.00 1.76
N LEU A 70 -12.89 -2.85 1.58
CA LEU A 70 -13.41 -1.75 0.77
C LEU A 70 -13.62 -2.16 -0.69
N TYR A 71 -12.68 -2.90 -1.29
CA TYR A 71 -12.81 -3.38 -2.67
C TYR A 71 -14.04 -4.26 -2.84
N VAL A 72 -14.17 -5.28 -2.00
CA VAL A 72 -15.30 -6.24 -2.11
C VAL A 72 -16.62 -5.55 -1.83
N PHE A 73 -16.68 -4.68 -0.82
CA PHE A 73 -17.88 -3.92 -0.50
C PHE A 73 -18.35 -3.06 -1.68
N LEU A 74 -17.44 -2.26 -2.27
CA LEU A 74 -17.79 -1.38 -3.38
C LEU A 74 -18.17 -2.15 -4.64
N LEU A 75 -17.41 -3.22 -5.00
CA LEU A 75 -17.75 -4.05 -6.15
C LEU A 75 -19.10 -4.71 -5.99
N THR A 76 -19.41 -5.24 -4.80
CA THR A 76 -20.71 -5.85 -4.50
C THR A 76 -21.85 -4.82 -4.58
N ALA A 77 -21.63 -3.61 -4.06
CA ALA A 77 -22.60 -2.52 -4.15
C ALA A 77 -22.86 -2.07 -5.61
N MET A 78 -21.85 -2.16 -6.47
CA MET A 78 -21.95 -1.88 -7.91
C MET A 78 -22.46 -3.09 -8.72
N VAL A 79 -22.78 -4.22 -8.09
CA VAL A 79 -23.20 -5.46 -8.77
C VAL A 79 -22.11 -6.00 -9.72
N VAL A 80 -20.85 -5.77 -9.39
CA VAL A 80 -19.67 -6.26 -10.13
C VAL A 80 -19.06 -7.42 -9.38
N THR A 81 -18.77 -8.53 -10.06
CA THR A 81 -18.11 -9.69 -9.48
C THR A 81 -16.68 -9.34 -9.06
N PRO A 82 -16.31 -9.54 -7.76
CA PRO A 82 -14.94 -9.40 -7.32
C PRO A 82 -14.08 -10.52 -7.93
N ASN A 83 -13.22 -10.16 -8.89
CA ASN A 83 -12.34 -11.08 -9.61
C ASN A 83 -11.02 -10.37 -9.99
N TRP A 84 -10.04 -11.12 -10.52
CA TRP A 84 -8.74 -10.56 -10.86
C TRP A 84 -8.77 -9.43 -11.90
N PRO A 85 -9.63 -9.41 -12.95
CA PRO A 85 -9.71 -8.26 -13.86
C PRO A 85 -10.19 -6.99 -13.16
N ALA A 86 -11.17 -7.11 -12.27
CA ALA A 86 -11.57 -5.99 -11.42
C ALA A 86 -10.41 -5.53 -10.53
N GLY A 87 -9.55 -6.48 -10.08
CA GLY A 87 -8.35 -6.19 -9.31
C GLY A 87 -7.34 -5.28 -10.03
N ILE A 88 -7.19 -5.41 -11.34
CA ILE A 88 -6.35 -4.50 -12.14
C ILE A 88 -6.88 -3.07 -12.04
N LEU A 89 -8.16 -2.88 -12.32
CA LEU A 89 -8.77 -1.54 -12.36
C LEU A 89 -8.77 -0.89 -10.98
N TRP A 90 -9.19 -1.63 -9.96
CA TRP A 90 -9.24 -1.14 -8.58
C TRP A 90 -7.83 -0.91 -7.99
N GLY A 91 -6.88 -1.80 -8.30
CA GLY A 91 -5.49 -1.62 -7.91
C GLY A 91 -4.85 -0.39 -8.55
N PHE A 92 -5.14 -0.13 -9.83
CA PHE A 92 -4.67 1.07 -10.51
C PHE A 92 -5.25 2.35 -9.87
N GLY A 93 -6.57 2.41 -9.65
CA GLY A 93 -7.23 3.53 -8.98
C GLY A 93 -6.70 3.74 -7.55
N HIS A 94 -6.48 2.65 -6.80
CA HIS A 94 -5.87 2.68 -5.47
C HIS A 94 -4.43 3.24 -5.51
N GLY A 95 -3.62 2.80 -6.47
CA GLY A 95 -2.26 3.32 -6.64
C GLY A 95 -2.23 4.82 -6.94
N ILE A 96 -3.14 5.32 -7.78
CA ILE A 96 -3.32 6.76 -8.01
C ILE A 96 -3.72 7.46 -6.71
N PHE A 97 -4.71 6.93 -5.99
CA PHE A 97 -5.19 7.53 -4.74
C PHE A 97 -4.07 7.63 -3.70
N VAL A 98 -3.40 6.51 -3.40
CA VAL A 98 -2.30 6.49 -2.41
C VAL A 98 -1.15 7.37 -2.86
N GLY A 99 -0.75 7.28 -4.12
CA GLY A 99 0.32 8.11 -4.67
C GLY A 99 0.03 9.61 -4.61
N SER A 100 -1.23 10.00 -4.83
CA SER A 100 -1.65 11.40 -4.67
C SER A 100 -1.63 11.86 -3.21
N MET A 101 -1.94 10.95 -2.27
CA MET A 101 -1.90 11.24 -0.84
C MET A 101 -0.48 11.32 -0.26
N MET A 102 0.53 10.78 -0.94
CA MET A 102 1.91 10.76 -0.43
C MET A 102 2.45 12.16 -0.12
N GLY A 103 2.17 13.13 -0.97
CA GLY A 103 2.55 14.54 -0.72
C GLY A 103 1.89 15.09 0.54
N ILE A 104 0.59 14.87 0.70
CA ILE A 104 -0.18 15.34 1.87
C ILE A 104 0.30 14.66 3.16
N ILE A 105 0.58 13.36 3.11
CA ILE A 105 1.12 12.61 4.25
C ILE A 105 2.49 13.16 4.63
N ALA A 106 3.33 13.50 3.65
CA ALA A 106 4.64 14.05 3.87
C ALA A 106 4.60 15.38 4.64
N ASP A 107 3.67 16.28 4.29
CA ASP A 107 3.55 17.60 4.94
C ASP A 107 3.23 17.51 6.43
N THR A 108 2.68 16.41 6.90
CA THR A 108 2.32 16.18 8.31
C THR A 108 3.24 15.21 9.03
N HIS A 109 4.24 14.64 8.33
CA HIS A 109 5.11 13.61 8.89
C HIS A 109 6.28 14.23 9.67
N PRO A 110 6.55 13.79 10.92
CA PRO A 110 7.55 14.43 11.78
C PRO A 110 9.00 14.31 11.29
N TYR A 111 9.29 13.40 10.37
CA TYR A 111 10.64 13.10 9.88
C TYR A 111 10.80 13.28 8.37
N ILE A 112 9.83 13.94 7.70
CA ILE A 112 9.90 14.28 6.28
C ILE A 112 10.05 15.80 6.14
N GLY A 113 11.01 16.26 5.33
CA GLY A 113 11.26 17.68 5.05
C GLY A 113 12.68 17.92 4.57
N ASP A 114 13.03 19.19 4.27
CA ASP A 114 14.32 19.56 3.70
C ASP A 114 15.49 19.21 4.62
N ASP A 115 15.33 19.43 5.93
CA ASP A 115 16.35 19.13 6.95
C ASP A 115 16.04 17.86 7.75
N GLN A 116 15.11 17.01 7.24
CA GLN A 116 14.69 15.80 7.92
C GLN A 116 15.34 14.54 7.31
N PRO A 117 15.46 13.45 8.10
CA PRO A 117 16.12 12.22 7.65
C PRO A 117 15.40 11.47 6.51
N ILE A 118 14.12 11.75 6.27
CA ILE A 118 13.35 11.15 5.18
C ILE A 118 13.07 12.23 4.13
N LYS A 119 13.50 11.95 2.89
CA LYS A 119 13.19 12.83 1.75
C LYS A 119 11.70 12.82 1.46
N ASN A 120 11.14 14.00 1.16
CA ASN A 120 9.74 14.10 0.71
C ASN A 120 9.53 13.24 -0.54
N PRO A 121 8.52 12.36 -0.56
CA PRO A 121 8.23 11.53 -1.72
C PRO A 121 7.71 12.31 -2.94
N GLY A 122 7.09 13.46 -2.72
CA GLY A 122 6.29 14.12 -3.75
C GLY A 122 5.05 13.32 -4.14
N ILE A 123 4.35 13.78 -5.16
CA ILE A 123 3.20 13.06 -5.72
C ILE A 123 3.69 11.80 -6.42
N LEU A 124 3.04 10.66 -6.14
CA LEU A 124 3.39 9.35 -6.68
C LEU A 124 4.86 8.95 -6.43
N GLY A 125 5.49 9.50 -5.39
CA GLY A 125 6.89 9.20 -5.09
C GLY A 125 7.88 9.79 -6.10
N SER A 126 7.49 10.77 -6.92
CA SER A 126 8.30 11.33 -8.02
C SER A 126 9.64 11.90 -7.57
N GLU A 127 9.74 12.37 -6.31
CA GLU A 127 10.98 12.90 -5.75
C GLU A 127 11.94 11.80 -5.24
N TRP A 128 11.46 10.55 -5.10
CA TRP A 128 12.31 9.41 -4.76
C TRP A 128 12.97 8.77 -5.98
N GLY A 129 12.50 9.08 -7.20
CA GLY A 129 13.11 8.61 -8.43
C GLY A 129 12.14 8.60 -9.61
N THR A 130 12.67 8.69 -10.83
CA THR A 130 11.89 8.79 -12.08
C THR A 130 11.02 7.55 -12.35
N LEU A 131 11.41 6.37 -11.83
CA LEU A 131 10.67 5.13 -11.99
C LEU A 131 9.68 4.88 -10.84
N MET A 132 9.74 5.65 -9.77
CA MET A 132 8.94 5.43 -8.57
C MET A 132 7.42 5.50 -8.82
N PRO A 133 6.90 6.46 -9.61
CA PRO A 133 5.47 6.48 -9.96
C PRO A 133 4.98 5.17 -10.60
N TYR A 134 5.78 4.60 -11.49
CA TYR A 134 5.44 3.33 -12.15
C TYR A 134 5.46 2.15 -11.17
N TRP A 135 6.44 2.11 -10.26
CA TRP A 135 6.50 1.08 -9.23
C TRP A 135 5.31 1.17 -8.27
N ILE A 136 4.95 2.37 -7.82
CA ILE A 136 3.78 2.55 -6.95
C ILE A 136 2.52 2.04 -7.63
N LEU A 137 2.28 2.40 -8.89
CA LEU A 137 1.11 1.93 -9.63
C LEU A 137 1.15 0.41 -9.84
N ALA A 138 2.27 -0.15 -10.28
CA ALA A 138 2.43 -1.58 -10.53
C ALA A 138 2.20 -2.41 -9.26
N LEU A 139 2.78 -2.00 -8.14
CA LEU A 139 2.62 -2.66 -6.86
C LEU A 139 1.15 -2.68 -6.40
N HIS A 140 0.43 -1.57 -6.56
CA HIS A 140 -0.99 -1.53 -6.19
C HIS A 140 -1.88 -2.32 -7.15
N ILE A 141 -1.54 -2.39 -8.44
CA ILE A 141 -2.21 -3.30 -9.38
C ILE A 141 -2.02 -4.75 -8.93
N ILE A 142 -0.79 -5.14 -8.59
CA ILE A 142 -0.50 -6.49 -8.08
C ILE A 142 -1.29 -6.75 -6.79
N PHE A 143 -1.33 -5.79 -5.86
CA PHE A 143 -2.15 -5.89 -4.65
C PHE A 143 -3.62 -6.14 -4.99
N GLY A 144 -4.21 -5.36 -5.89
CA GLY A 144 -5.61 -5.50 -6.30
C GLY A 144 -5.90 -6.86 -6.94
N VAL A 145 -5.03 -7.30 -7.86
CA VAL A 145 -5.13 -8.62 -8.51
C VAL A 145 -5.04 -9.74 -7.47
N CYS A 146 -4.03 -9.73 -6.60
CA CYS A 146 -3.87 -10.77 -5.57
C CYS A 146 -5.06 -10.80 -4.62
N THR A 147 -5.49 -9.63 -4.11
CA THR A 147 -6.60 -9.51 -3.18
C THR A 147 -7.90 -10.09 -3.76
N LEU A 148 -8.27 -9.68 -4.98
CA LEU A 148 -9.52 -10.13 -5.57
C LEU A 148 -9.45 -11.55 -6.14
N SER A 149 -8.27 -12.03 -6.56
CA SER A 149 -8.10 -13.45 -6.92
C SER A 149 -8.25 -14.37 -5.70
N ILE A 150 -7.70 -13.99 -4.55
CA ILE A 150 -7.82 -14.79 -3.32
C ILE A 150 -9.26 -14.77 -2.79
N TYR A 151 -9.95 -13.65 -2.95
CA TYR A 151 -11.36 -13.53 -2.54
C TYR A 151 -12.29 -14.41 -3.38
N ASP A 152 -11.99 -14.60 -4.67
CA ASP A 152 -12.80 -15.34 -5.65
C ASP A 152 -12.57 -16.87 -5.58
N LEU A 153 -11.61 -17.35 -4.74
CA LEU A 153 -11.37 -18.80 -4.50
C LEU A 153 -12.43 -19.42 -3.58
#